data_76b2d1e6c2a2e9bf7782a8c395d87c0c
#
_entry.id   76b2d1e6c2a2e9bf7782a8c395d87c0c
#
_cell.length_a   1.000
_cell.length_b   1.000
_cell.length_c   1.000
_cell.angle_alpha   90.00
_cell.angle_beta   90.00
_cell.angle_gamma   90.00
#
_symmetry.space_group_name_H-M   'P 1'
#
loop_
_entity.id
_entity.type
_entity.pdbx_description
1 polymer ?
#
loop_
_entity_poly.entity_id
_entity_poly.type
_entity_poly.pdbx_seq_one_letter_code
_entity_poly.pdbx_strand_id
1 'polypeptide(L)'
;MENKVYTQNELKAQNIITMDYALNLEPGEFVAVLDLKAQASNCLRVFFTFEDGRKIMAAAQWWQRYLWFYEIPVGTRLLLHYRENSRKEVYLDEVERI
;
A
#
# COMPACT_ATOMS: atom_id res chain seq x y z
N MET A 1 -3.49 -14.77 -8.85
CA MET A 1 -2.97 -13.56 -8.19
C MET A 1 -1.83 -13.93 -7.25
N GLU A 2 -0.78 -13.13 -7.24
CA GLU A 2 0.37 -13.39 -6.41
C GLU A 2 0.20 -12.76 -5.02
N ASN A 3 0.71 -13.45 -4.01
CA ASN A 3 0.76 -12.91 -2.65
C ASN A 3 2.21 -12.80 -2.17
N LYS A 4 3.07 -12.34 -3.09
CA LYS A 4 4.50 -12.22 -2.82
C LYS A 4 4.83 -10.92 -2.09
N VAL A 5 5.64 -11.02 -1.03
CA VAL A 5 6.20 -9.87 -0.34
C VAL A 5 7.67 -9.76 -0.72
N TYR A 6 8.05 -8.63 -1.32
CA TYR A 6 9.43 -8.38 -1.72
C TYR A 6 10.24 -7.84 -0.55
N THR A 7 11.52 -8.22 -0.50
CA THR A 7 12.47 -7.50 0.35
C THR A 7 12.98 -6.26 -0.39
N GLN A 8 13.54 -5.32 0.34
CA GLN A 8 14.13 -4.13 -0.29
C GLN A 8 15.25 -4.50 -1.28
N ASN A 9 16.05 -5.52 -0.94
CA ASN A 9 17.10 -5.99 -1.83
C ASN A 9 16.54 -6.61 -3.11
N GLU A 10 15.43 -7.33 -3.02
CA GLU A 10 14.76 -7.89 -4.19
C GLU A 10 14.22 -6.79 -5.12
N LEU A 11 13.66 -5.72 -4.55
CA LEU A 11 13.19 -4.59 -5.35
C LEU A 11 14.33 -3.96 -6.15
N LYS A 12 15.49 -3.81 -5.55
CA LYS A 12 16.67 -3.28 -6.22
C LYS A 12 17.17 -4.22 -7.31
N ALA A 13 17.26 -5.52 -6.99
CA ALA A 13 17.77 -6.53 -7.93
C ALA A 13 16.88 -6.67 -9.17
N GLN A 14 15.58 -6.51 -9.03
CA GLN A 14 14.63 -6.61 -10.12
C GLN A 14 14.35 -5.26 -10.81
N ASN A 15 15.05 -4.21 -10.39
CA ASN A 15 14.92 -2.86 -10.95
C ASN A 15 13.49 -2.33 -10.92
N ILE A 16 12.77 -2.61 -9.84
CA ILE A 16 11.42 -2.09 -9.64
C ILE A 16 11.48 -0.64 -9.21
N ILE A 17 10.86 0.24 -9.98
CA ILE A 17 10.89 1.69 -9.72
C ILE A 17 9.84 2.02 -8.68
N THR A 18 10.29 2.27 -7.43
CA THR A 18 9.41 2.65 -6.33
C THR A 18 9.31 4.16 -6.13
N MET A 19 10.12 4.93 -6.85
CA MET A 19 10.14 6.40 -6.76
C MET A 19 8.90 7.06 -7.36
N ASP A 20 8.18 6.34 -8.22
CA ASP A 20 6.95 6.85 -8.82
C ASP A 20 5.78 6.91 -7.83
N TYR A 21 5.93 6.31 -6.67
CA TYR A 21 4.86 6.23 -5.68
C TYR A 21 4.98 7.38 -4.68
N ALA A 22 3.97 8.23 -4.66
CA ALA A 22 3.92 9.38 -3.76
C ALA A 22 3.55 8.95 -2.34
N LEU A 23 3.97 9.74 -1.35
CA LEU A 23 3.64 9.52 0.06
C LEU A 23 2.50 10.40 0.53
N ASN A 24 2.31 11.55 -0.13
CA ASN A 24 1.34 12.54 0.30
C ASN A 24 -0.03 12.27 -0.30
N LEU A 25 -1.04 12.27 0.57
CA LEU A 25 -2.41 11.99 0.18
C LEU A 25 -3.36 12.83 1.04
N GLU A 26 -4.49 13.19 0.48
CA GLU A 26 -5.59 13.80 1.22
C GLU A 26 -6.46 12.75 1.91
N PRO A 27 -7.19 13.11 2.98
CA PRO A 27 -8.20 12.21 3.54
C PRO A 27 -9.32 11.93 2.53
N GLY A 28 -9.91 10.76 2.61
CA GLY A 28 -11.01 10.37 1.73
C GLY A 28 -11.01 8.89 1.42
N GLU A 29 -11.83 8.52 0.44
CA GLU A 29 -12.00 7.15 0.00
C GLU A 29 -11.57 7.02 -1.45
N PHE A 30 -10.75 6.00 -1.72
CA PHE A 30 -10.16 5.82 -3.04
C PHE A 30 -10.20 4.35 -3.46
N VAL A 31 -10.63 4.10 -4.69
CA VAL A 31 -10.54 2.77 -5.28
C VAL A 31 -9.15 2.58 -5.85
N ALA A 32 -8.53 1.49 -5.51
CA ALA A 32 -7.16 1.20 -5.90
C ALA A 32 -6.92 -0.28 -6.14
N VAL A 33 -5.85 -0.57 -6.87
CA VAL A 33 -5.35 -1.94 -7.05
C VAL A 33 -4.04 -2.06 -6.27
N LEU A 34 -3.90 -3.15 -5.53
CA LEU A 34 -2.66 -3.45 -4.83
C LEU A 34 -1.61 -3.92 -5.84
N ASP A 35 -0.58 -3.10 -6.06
CA ASP A 35 0.44 -3.38 -7.07
C ASP A 35 1.52 -4.34 -6.55
N LEU A 36 2.06 -4.05 -5.36
CA LEU A 36 3.06 -4.90 -4.76
C LEU A 36 3.19 -4.65 -3.26
N LYS A 37 3.82 -5.59 -2.59
CA LYS A 37 4.13 -5.54 -1.16
C LYS A 37 5.63 -5.64 -0.98
N ALA A 38 6.17 -4.85 -0.05
CA ALA A 38 7.59 -4.89 0.24
C ALA A 38 7.84 -4.82 1.74
N GLN A 39 8.85 -5.55 2.20
CA GLN A 39 9.26 -5.54 3.59
C GLN A 39 10.53 -4.71 3.73
N ALA A 40 10.44 -3.63 4.50
CA ALA A 40 11.58 -2.86 4.97
C ALA A 40 12.01 -3.38 6.35
N SER A 41 13.10 -2.84 6.90
CA SER A 41 13.67 -3.33 8.17
C SER A 41 12.68 -3.33 9.34
N ASN A 42 11.78 -2.34 9.40
CA ASN A 42 10.87 -2.16 10.53
C ASN A 42 9.39 -2.10 10.14
N CYS A 43 9.06 -2.22 8.87
CA CYS A 43 7.67 -2.08 8.43
C CYS A 43 7.41 -2.83 7.14
N LEU A 44 6.15 -3.12 6.92
CA LEU A 44 5.65 -3.59 5.63
C LEU A 44 5.14 -2.38 4.86
N ARG A 45 5.55 -2.26 3.60
CA ARG A 45 5.07 -1.23 2.70
C ARG A 45 4.19 -1.83 1.63
N VAL A 46 3.13 -1.12 1.30
CA VAL A 46 2.18 -1.51 0.25
C VAL A 46 2.13 -0.41 -0.80
N PHE A 47 1.97 -0.82 -2.05
CA PHE A 47 2.01 0.08 -3.19
C PHE A 47 0.74 -0.09 -4.00
N PHE A 48 0.06 1.02 -4.27
CA PHE A 48 -1.23 1.04 -4.94
C PHE A 48 -1.22 1.88 -6.19
N THR A 49 -2.02 1.50 -7.18
CA THR A 49 -2.43 2.39 -8.26
C THR A 49 -3.91 2.71 -8.09
N PHE A 50 -4.24 3.97 -7.94
CA PHE A 50 -5.63 4.45 -7.82
C PHE A 50 -6.29 4.50 -9.19
N GLU A 51 -7.64 4.48 -9.22
CA GLU A 51 -8.39 4.56 -10.48
C GLU A 51 -8.08 5.82 -11.28
N ASP A 52 -7.74 6.91 -10.62
CA ASP A 52 -7.37 8.17 -11.27
C ASP A 52 -5.93 8.17 -11.82
N GLY A 53 -5.21 7.07 -11.68
CA GLY A 53 -3.84 6.91 -12.15
C GLY A 53 -2.76 7.25 -11.15
N ARG A 54 -3.10 7.79 -9.99
CA ARG A 54 -2.10 8.09 -8.97
C ARG A 54 -1.50 6.83 -8.38
N LYS A 55 -0.20 6.88 -8.13
CA LYS A 55 0.54 5.78 -7.50
C LYS A 55 0.95 6.19 -6.09
N ILE A 56 0.51 5.43 -5.11
CA ILE A 56 0.67 5.78 -3.69
C ILE A 56 1.33 4.63 -2.94
N MET A 57 2.30 4.97 -2.11
CA MET A 57 2.92 4.05 -1.16
C MET A 57 2.40 4.34 0.24
N ALA A 58 2.12 3.29 0.99
CA ALA A 58 1.72 3.39 2.39
C ALA A 58 2.48 2.39 3.25
N ALA A 59 2.80 2.80 4.48
CA ALA A 59 3.29 1.86 5.49
C ALA A 59 2.08 1.17 6.13
N ALA A 60 2.12 -0.14 6.23
CA ALA A 60 1.04 -0.90 6.84
C ALA A 60 1.11 -0.77 8.38
N GLN A 61 -0.03 -0.51 8.99
CA GLN A 61 -0.19 -0.61 10.44
C GLN A 61 -0.02 -2.08 10.85
N TRP A 62 0.25 -2.31 12.15
CA TRP A 62 0.52 -3.68 12.60
C TRP A 62 -0.63 -4.65 12.32
N TRP A 63 -1.88 -4.22 12.44
CA TRP A 63 -3.05 -5.05 12.17
C TRP A 63 -3.25 -5.26 10.65
N GLN A 64 -2.87 -4.28 9.83
CA GLN A 64 -2.94 -4.37 8.38
C GLN A 64 -1.91 -5.35 7.82
N ARG A 65 -0.79 -5.57 8.53
CA ARG A 65 0.24 -6.50 8.10
C ARG A 65 -0.31 -7.91 7.89
N TYR A 66 -1.22 -8.32 8.75
CA TYR A 66 -1.87 -9.62 8.60
C TYR A 66 -2.64 -9.70 7.28
N LEU A 67 -3.43 -8.66 6.96
CA LEU A 67 -4.18 -8.59 5.70
C LEU A 67 -3.25 -8.64 4.50
N TRP A 68 -2.20 -7.83 4.51
CA TRP A 68 -1.28 -7.73 3.38
C TRP A 68 -0.47 -9.01 3.16
N PHE A 69 -0.06 -9.67 4.22
CA PHE A 69 0.72 -10.90 4.10
C PHE A 69 -0.14 -12.11 3.73
N TYR A 70 -1.31 -12.23 4.30
CA TYR A 70 -2.05 -13.49 4.28
C TYR A 70 -3.37 -13.46 3.52
N GLU A 71 -4.07 -12.33 3.50
CA GLU A 71 -5.43 -12.29 2.98
C GLU A 71 -5.58 -11.59 1.64
N ILE A 72 -4.84 -10.52 1.41
CA ILE A 72 -5.03 -9.70 0.20
C ILE A 72 -3.86 -9.91 -0.75
N PRO A 73 -4.06 -10.66 -1.86
CA PRO A 73 -3.00 -10.84 -2.84
C PRO A 73 -2.83 -9.62 -3.74
N VAL A 74 -1.64 -9.51 -4.32
CA VAL A 74 -1.34 -8.50 -5.34
C VAL A 74 -2.33 -8.63 -6.50
N GLY A 75 -2.80 -7.49 -7.01
CA GLY A 75 -3.81 -7.43 -8.06
C GLY A 75 -5.23 -7.28 -7.55
N THR A 76 -5.45 -7.34 -6.24
CA THR A 76 -6.78 -7.19 -5.65
C THR A 76 -7.22 -5.73 -5.72
N ARG A 77 -8.48 -5.53 -6.12
CA ARG A 77 -9.11 -4.21 -6.14
C ARG A 77 -9.70 -3.91 -4.77
N LEU A 78 -9.43 -2.72 -4.27
CA LEU A 78 -9.74 -2.33 -2.90
C LEU A 78 -10.36 -0.94 -2.84
N LEU A 79 -11.20 -0.72 -1.82
CA LEU A 79 -11.61 0.62 -1.40
C LEU A 79 -10.78 0.98 -0.16
N LEU A 80 -10.00 2.05 -0.27
CA LEU A 80 -9.10 2.52 0.77
C LEU A 80 -9.70 3.74 1.45
N HIS A 81 -9.74 3.71 2.79
CA HIS A 81 -10.22 4.83 3.60
C HIS A 81 -9.02 5.50 4.27
N TYR A 82 -8.72 6.72 3.83
CA TYR A 82 -7.67 7.54 4.41
C TYR A 82 -8.28 8.58 5.33
N ARG A 83 -7.70 8.72 6.52
CA ARG A 83 -8.15 9.67 7.53
C ARG A 83 -7.00 10.55 7.98
N GLU A 84 -7.36 11.68 8.57
CA GLU A 84 -6.40 12.63 9.14
C GLU A 84 -6.49 12.57 10.65
N ASN A 85 -5.33 12.49 11.31
CA ASN A 85 -5.26 12.51 12.77
C ASN A 85 -5.19 13.95 13.31
N SER A 86 -5.10 14.11 14.64
CA SER A 86 -5.02 15.42 15.27
C SER A 86 -3.78 16.24 14.90
N ARG A 87 -2.74 15.57 14.39
CA ARG A 87 -1.50 16.21 13.90
C ARG A 87 -1.54 16.54 12.43
N LYS A 88 -2.70 16.36 11.78
CA LYS A 88 -2.90 16.54 10.34
C LYS A 88 -2.07 15.58 9.48
N GLU A 89 -1.72 14.44 10.04
CA GLU A 89 -1.09 13.36 9.29
C GLU A 89 -2.16 12.46 8.70
N VAL A 90 -2.03 12.15 7.40
CA VAL A 90 -2.98 11.29 6.69
C VAL A 90 -2.46 9.85 6.74
N TYR A 91 -3.35 8.93 7.11
CA TYR A 91 -3.00 7.52 7.23
C TYR A 91 -4.10 6.63 6.65
N LEU A 92 -3.72 5.41 6.28
CA LEU A 92 -4.66 4.40 5.81
C LEU A 92 -5.35 3.75 7.01
N ASP A 93 -6.64 4.07 7.19
CA ASP A 93 -7.41 3.63 8.36
C ASP A 93 -8.12 2.30 8.13
N GLU A 94 -8.74 2.14 6.97
CA GLU A 94 -9.55 0.97 6.68
C GLU A 94 -9.35 0.53 5.23
N VAL A 95 -9.45 -0.78 4.99
CA VAL A 95 -9.33 -1.40 3.67
C VAL A 95 -10.52 -2.33 3.46
N GLU A 96 -11.22 -2.15 2.34
CA GLU A 96 -12.34 -3.01 1.98
C GLU A 96 -12.09 -3.66 0.62
N ARG A 97 -12.43 -4.94 0.49
CA ARG A 97 -12.49 -5.60 -0.81
C ARG A 97 -13.78 -5.23 -1.53
N ILE A 98 -13.65 -4.94 -2.79
CA ILE A 98 -14.81 -4.61 -3.63
C ILE A 98 -14.89 -5.48 -4.87
#